data_0a1f45e0092bf4d859922dfb02671a31
#
_entry.id   0a1f45e0092bf4d859922dfb02671a31
#
_cell.length_a   1.000
_cell.length_b   1.000
_cell.length_c   1.000
_cell.angle_alpha   90.00
_cell.angle_beta   90.00
_cell.angle_gamma   90.00
#
_symmetry.space_group_name_H-M   'P 1'
#
loop_
_entity.id
_entity.type
_entity.pdbx_description
1 polymer ?
#
loop_
_entity_poly.entity_id
_entity_poly.type
_entity_poly.pdbx_seq_one_letter_code
_entity_poly.pdbx_strand_id
1 'polypeptide(L)'
;EAKGPYGSSTLWYKVKGYGSGWIADSMLSTGSDAPVTEACAATVHAGQIKATVQPGVGEKALRVGPGAYEVSGSVVGGASLILDCWAWGDTETGPSGTSRYWYKLAGSNEYIAASNVDTGSDKPLTQECVKSSSDRFVELSYSRQNHETLHVANRLLGNYYRTDEFAGTYVVISWEFFLESESLVNTIKEMKVGEVKNYPSSIWSDGDDMYWSLGSFWIHKTSDTCVSIRDFYDFEKNSIFRPLYKDARKGYAKEFMIYSTGCV
;
A
#
# COMPACT_ATOMS: atom_id res chain seq x y z
N GLU A 1 -23.25 -12.15 3.91
CA GLU A 1 -24.62 -12.38 4.39
C GLU A 1 -24.61 -12.57 5.90
N ALA A 2 -25.45 -11.84 6.63
CA ALA A 2 -25.64 -11.99 8.07
C ALA A 2 -27.01 -12.63 8.34
N LYS A 3 -27.05 -13.56 9.33
CA LYS A 3 -28.28 -14.18 9.81
C LYS A 3 -28.64 -13.62 11.17
N GLY A 4 -29.89 -13.25 11.36
CA GLY A 4 -30.39 -12.69 12.59
C GLY A 4 -31.87 -13.04 12.86
N PRO A 5 -32.45 -12.48 13.92
CA PRO A 5 -33.86 -12.75 14.30
C PRO A 5 -34.89 -12.42 13.21
N TYR A 6 -34.51 -11.52 12.30
CA TYR A 6 -35.37 -11.04 11.21
C TYR A 6 -34.95 -11.59 9.83
N GLY A 7 -34.34 -12.77 9.80
CA GLY A 7 -33.96 -13.46 8.55
C GLY A 7 -32.46 -13.40 8.22
N SER A 8 -32.18 -13.42 6.93
CA SER A 8 -30.83 -13.28 6.37
C SER A 8 -30.75 -12.03 5.50
N SER A 9 -29.73 -11.22 5.66
CA SER A 9 -29.55 -9.98 4.88
C SER A 9 -28.11 -9.74 4.50
N THR A 10 -27.90 -9.12 3.33
CA THR A 10 -26.63 -8.54 2.90
C THR A 10 -26.58 -7.04 3.15
N LEU A 11 -27.65 -6.46 3.65
CA LEU A 11 -27.72 -5.05 4.01
C LEU A 11 -27.11 -4.79 5.38
N TRP A 12 -26.38 -3.71 5.49
CA TRP A 12 -25.75 -3.26 6.73
C TRP A 12 -26.00 -1.77 6.93
N TYR A 13 -26.38 -1.37 8.13
CA TYR A 13 -26.60 0.02 8.50
C TYR A 13 -25.44 0.54 9.34
N LYS A 14 -24.93 1.72 8.99
CA LYS A 14 -23.97 2.45 9.83
C LYS A 14 -24.71 3.17 10.96
N VAL A 15 -24.35 2.87 12.20
CA VAL A 15 -25.02 3.43 13.39
C VAL A 15 -24.41 4.79 13.72
N LYS A 16 -25.24 5.86 13.66
CA LYS A 16 -24.81 7.21 14.01
C LYS A 16 -24.50 7.31 15.49
N GLY A 17 -23.37 7.90 15.85
CA GLY A 17 -22.98 8.11 17.25
C GLY A 17 -22.18 6.97 17.89
N TYR A 18 -21.97 5.86 17.19
CA TYR A 18 -21.20 4.72 17.68
C TYR A 18 -19.89 4.48 16.88
N GLY A 19 -19.24 5.54 16.47
CA GLY A 19 -17.97 5.46 15.75
C GLY A 19 -18.11 4.76 14.40
N SER A 20 -17.35 3.67 14.19
CA SER A 20 -17.40 2.85 12.97
C SER A 20 -18.37 1.67 13.05
N GLY A 21 -19.29 1.68 14.01
CA GLY A 21 -20.23 0.56 14.21
C GLY A 21 -21.17 0.35 13.04
N TRP A 22 -21.28 -0.90 12.60
CA TRP A 22 -22.25 -1.38 11.61
C TRP A 22 -23.11 -2.46 12.21
N ILE A 23 -24.39 -2.47 11.86
CA ILE A 23 -25.33 -3.51 12.25
C ILE A 23 -25.99 -4.11 11.02
N ALA A 24 -26.08 -5.44 10.95
CA ALA A 24 -26.78 -6.10 9.87
C ALA A 24 -28.29 -5.84 9.94
N ASP A 25 -28.94 -5.66 8.80
CA ASP A 25 -30.38 -5.49 8.70
C ASP A 25 -31.15 -6.64 9.36
N SER A 26 -30.66 -7.87 9.20
CA SER A 26 -31.22 -9.07 9.86
C SER A 26 -31.25 -9.03 11.41
N MET A 27 -30.55 -8.06 12.01
CA MET A 27 -30.57 -7.79 13.46
C MET A 27 -31.48 -6.64 13.86
N LEU A 28 -32.13 -5.97 12.88
CA LEU A 28 -33.00 -4.81 13.09
C LEU A 28 -34.43 -5.10 12.67
N SER A 29 -35.41 -4.62 13.45
CA SER A 29 -36.79 -4.58 13.02
C SER A 29 -37.07 -3.24 12.33
N THR A 30 -36.84 -3.17 11.04
CA THR A 30 -37.03 -1.96 10.23
C THR A 30 -38.47 -1.87 9.65
N GLY A 31 -39.21 -2.97 9.72
CA GLY A 31 -40.54 -3.07 9.11
C GLY A 31 -40.54 -3.19 7.59
N SER A 32 -39.35 -3.40 6.98
CA SER A 32 -39.17 -3.54 5.53
C SER A 32 -37.98 -4.43 5.22
N ASP A 33 -38.12 -5.25 4.18
CA ASP A 33 -37.03 -6.04 3.61
C ASP A 33 -36.16 -5.22 2.62
N ALA A 34 -36.58 -3.97 2.34
CA ALA A 34 -35.82 -3.03 1.52
C ALA A 34 -35.04 -2.03 2.39
N PRO A 35 -33.96 -1.41 1.88
CA PRO A 35 -33.26 -0.38 2.61
C PRO A 35 -34.20 0.76 3.04
N VAL A 36 -34.21 1.09 4.35
CA VAL A 36 -35.06 2.15 4.93
C VAL A 36 -34.32 3.49 5.03
N THR A 37 -33.05 3.55 4.65
CA THR A 37 -32.24 4.78 4.57
C THR A 37 -31.57 4.87 3.20
N GLU A 38 -31.12 6.05 2.85
CA GLU A 38 -30.24 6.22 1.67
C GLU A 38 -28.99 5.35 1.82
N ALA A 39 -28.51 4.82 0.70
CA ALA A 39 -27.25 4.10 0.67
C ALA A 39 -26.14 5.01 1.22
N CYS A 40 -25.28 4.48 2.09
CA CYS A 40 -24.10 5.18 2.53
C CYS A 40 -23.24 5.47 1.29
N ALA A 41 -23.42 6.66 0.71
CA ALA A 41 -22.59 7.08 -0.39
C ALA A 41 -21.13 7.13 0.11
N ALA A 42 -20.25 6.44 -0.58
CA ALA A 42 -18.85 6.57 -0.32
C ALA A 42 -18.45 8.02 -0.66
N THR A 43 -18.09 8.79 0.35
CA THR A 43 -17.65 10.17 0.18
C THR A 43 -16.27 10.16 -0.50
N VAL A 44 -16.20 10.76 -1.68
CA VAL A 44 -14.92 10.96 -2.38
C VAL A 44 -14.31 12.25 -1.83
N HIS A 45 -13.16 12.14 -1.20
CA HIS A 45 -12.40 13.30 -0.70
C HIS A 45 -11.54 13.91 -1.80
N ALA A 46 -11.06 15.13 -1.58
CA ALA A 46 -10.17 15.80 -2.52
C ALA A 46 -8.93 14.93 -2.82
N GLY A 47 -8.63 14.74 -4.11
CA GLY A 47 -7.53 13.89 -4.58
C GLY A 47 -7.89 12.41 -4.78
N GLN A 48 -9.02 11.96 -4.27
CA GLN A 48 -9.55 10.62 -4.51
C GLN A 48 -10.40 10.58 -5.78
N ILE A 49 -10.53 9.41 -6.38
CA ILE A 49 -11.43 9.18 -7.52
C ILE A 49 -12.31 7.96 -7.30
N LYS A 50 -13.47 7.97 -7.93
CA LYS A 50 -14.30 6.78 -8.07
C LYS A 50 -13.91 6.03 -9.32
N ALA A 51 -13.72 4.72 -9.20
CA ALA A 51 -13.41 3.82 -10.31
C ALA A 51 -14.31 2.58 -10.25
N THR A 52 -14.35 1.82 -11.32
CA THR A 52 -15.10 0.57 -11.40
C THR A 52 -14.13 -0.58 -11.72
N VAL A 53 -14.23 -1.67 -10.96
CA VAL A 53 -13.55 -2.92 -11.35
C VAL A 53 -14.12 -3.34 -12.70
N GLN A 54 -13.26 -3.70 -13.66
CA GLN A 54 -13.69 -4.08 -15.01
C GLN A 54 -14.81 -5.12 -14.95
N PRO A 55 -15.98 -4.87 -15.59
CA PRO A 55 -17.11 -5.79 -15.55
C PRO A 55 -16.79 -7.09 -16.31
N GLY A 56 -17.41 -8.19 -15.89
CA GLY A 56 -17.29 -9.50 -16.58
C GLY A 56 -16.00 -10.27 -16.30
N VAL A 57 -15.13 -9.79 -15.41
CA VAL A 57 -13.80 -10.39 -15.15
C VAL A 57 -13.73 -11.28 -13.91
N GLY A 58 -14.85 -11.61 -13.28
CA GLY A 58 -14.86 -12.37 -12.03
C GLY A 58 -14.24 -11.60 -10.85
N GLU A 59 -13.73 -12.31 -9.86
CA GLU A 59 -13.06 -11.71 -8.71
C GLU A 59 -11.64 -11.26 -9.04
N LYS A 60 -11.25 -10.11 -8.53
CA LYS A 60 -9.90 -9.56 -8.59
C LYS A 60 -9.28 -9.47 -7.22
N ALA A 61 -8.03 -9.89 -7.12
CA ALA A 61 -7.30 -9.86 -5.86
C ALA A 61 -7.05 -8.43 -5.39
N LEU A 62 -7.31 -8.19 -4.11
CA LEU A 62 -6.78 -7.07 -3.35
C LEU A 62 -5.52 -7.54 -2.64
N ARG A 63 -4.50 -6.70 -2.62
CA ARG A 63 -3.18 -7.06 -2.09
C ARG A 63 -2.74 -6.07 -1.01
N VAL A 64 -1.92 -6.53 -0.11
CA VAL A 64 -1.37 -5.70 0.98
C VAL A 64 -0.35 -4.65 0.48
N GLY A 65 0.12 -4.77 -0.76
CA GLY A 65 1.08 -3.85 -1.37
C GLY A 65 0.96 -3.81 -2.89
N PRO A 66 1.64 -2.86 -3.57
CA PRO A 66 1.58 -2.65 -5.01
C PRO A 66 2.46 -3.68 -5.75
N GLY A 67 1.92 -4.84 -6.10
CA GLY A 67 2.64 -5.89 -6.81
C GLY A 67 2.16 -7.30 -6.48
N ALA A 68 3.04 -8.29 -6.64
CA ALA A 68 2.76 -9.70 -6.35
C ALA A 68 2.71 -10.03 -4.84
N TYR A 69 2.44 -9.04 -4.02
CA TYR A 69 2.27 -9.20 -2.57
C TYR A 69 1.07 -10.08 -2.21
N GLU A 70 0.97 -10.43 -0.94
CA GLU A 70 -0.10 -11.31 -0.48
C GLU A 70 -1.48 -10.76 -0.78
N VAL A 71 -2.37 -11.68 -1.12
CA VAL A 71 -3.78 -11.39 -1.30
C VAL A 71 -4.44 -11.20 0.07
N SER A 72 -4.92 -9.99 0.33
CA SER A 72 -5.67 -9.62 1.55
C SER A 72 -7.17 -9.84 1.41
N GLY A 73 -7.66 -9.80 0.17
CA GLY A 73 -9.08 -9.92 -0.14
C GLY A 73 -9.34 -10.02 -1.64
N SER A 74 -10.59 -9.91 -2.01
CA SER A 74 -11.01 -9.87 -3.41
C SER A 74 -12.17 -8.90 -3.61
N VAL A 75 -12.33 -8.45 -4.85
CA VAL A 75 -13.43 -7.60 -5.29
C VAL A 75 -13.99 -8.12 -6.61
N VAL A 76 -15.30 -8.12 -6.75
CA VAL A 76 -15.99 -8.63 -7.95
C VAL A 76 -15.97 -7.61 -9.10
N GLY A 77 -16.00 -8.11 -10.34
CA GLY A 77 -16.15 -7.26 -11.52
C GLY A 77 -17.43 -6.42 -11.45
N GLY A 78 -17.34 -5.16 -11.86
CA GLY A 78 -18.41 -4.18 -11.77
C GLY A 78 -18.54 -3.46 -10.43
N ALA A 79 -17.78 -3.84 -9.40
CA ALA A 79 -17.81 -3.15 -8.11
C ALA A 79 -17.24 -1.74 -8.23
N SER A 80 -17.85 -0.78 -7.53
CA SER A 80 -17.33 0.57 -7.42
C SER A 80 -16.33 0.67 -6.29
N LEU A 81 -15.18 1.29 -6.57
CA LEU A 81 -14.11 1.55 -5.62
C LEU A 81 -13.85 3.05 -5.49
N ILE A 82 -13.36 3.47 -4.34
CA ILE A 82 -12.72 4.76 -4.18
C ILE A 82 -11.22 4.53 -4.09
N LEU A 83 -10.49 5.16 -5.00
CA LEU A 83 -9.05 5.09 -5.10
C LEU A 83 -8.45 6.33 -4.46
N ASP A 84 -7.53 6.13 -3.53
CA ASP A 84 -6.92 7.19 -2.72
C ASP A 84 -5.69 7.76 -3.39
N CYS A 85 -4.78 6.89 -3.77
CA CYS A 85 -3.52 7.25 -4.41
C CYS A 85 -3.03 6.08 -5.27
N TRP A 86 -2.03 6.31 -6.11
CA TRP A 86 -1.40 5.25 -6.89
C TRP A 86 0.07 5.07 -6.51
N ALA A 87 0.58 3.87 -6.69
CA ALA A 87 1.98 3.53 -6.49
C ALA A 87 2.51 2.69 -7.65
N TRP A 88 3.83 2.74 -7.88
CA TRP A 88 4.50 1.80 -8.76
C TRP A 88 4.59 0.44 -8.09
N GLY A 89 4.51 -0.61 -8.90
CA GLY A 89 4.66 -1.99 -8.43
C GLY A 89 5.01 -2.92 -9.57
N ASP A 90 4.80 -4.23 -9.34
CA ASP A 90 5.03 -5.23 -10.36
C ASP A 90 4.09 -5.05 -11.56
N THR A 91 4.57 -5.49 -12.72
CA THR A 91 3.76 -5.47 -13.94
C THR A 91 2.61 -6.47 -13.81
N GLU A 92 1.39 -5.99 -13.98
CA GLU A 92 0.18 -6.80 -14.00
C GLU A 92 -0.56 -6.61 -15.32
N THR A 93 -0.99 -7.72 -15.93
CA THR A 93 -1.82 -7.70 -17.13
C THR A 93 -3.26 -8.04 -16.76
N GLY A 94 -4.16 -7.17 -17.14
CA GLY A 94 -5.59 -7.30 -16.89
C GLY A 94 -6.43 -6.80 -18.05
N PRO A 95 -7.75 -6.69 -17.88
CA PRO A 95 -8.67 -6.26 -18.96
C PRO A 95 -8.40 -4.88 -19.52
N SER A 96 -7.87 -3.96 -18.69
CA SER A 96 -7.46 -2.60 -19.11
C SER A 96 -6.05 -2.55 -19.69
N GLY A 97 -5.46 -3.70 -20.05
CA GLY A 97 -4.12 -3.79 -20.60
C GLY A 97 -3.06 -4.19 -19.58
N THR A 98 -1.81 -3.81 -19.86
CA THR A 98 -0.66 -4.09 -18.99
C THR A 98 -0.23 -2.81 -18.30
N SER A 99 -0.09 -2.86 -16.97
CA SER A 99 0.26 -1.69 -16.16
C SER A 99 1.21 -2.05 -15.04
N ARG A 100 1.99 -1.06 -14.59
CA ARG A 100 2.79 -1.10 -13.36
C ARG A 100 2.22 -0.18 -12.28
N TYR A 101 1.08 0.47 -12.56
CA TYR A 101 0.37 1.26 -11.58
C TYR A 101 -0.53 0.38 -10.72
N TRP A 102 -0.55 0.66 -9.45
CA TRP A 102 -1.40 0.05 -8.45
C TRP A 102 -2.11 1.14 -7.67
N TYR A 103 -3.40 1.01 -7.52
CA TYR A 103 -4.19 1.97 -6.74
C TYR A 103 -4.41 1.46 -5.33
N LYS A 104 -4.13 2.30 -4.34
CA LYS A 104 -4.52 2.08 -2.96
C LYS A 104 -6.00 2.42 -2.80
N LEU A 105 -6.74 1.56 -2.12
CA LEU A 105 -8.14 1.81 -1.81
C LEU A 105 -8.27 2.78 -0.63
N ALA A 106 -9.22 3.70 -0.74
CA ALA A 106 -9.50 4.66 0.33
C ALA A 106 -9.99 3.94 1.59
N GLY A 107 -9.42 4.32 2.74
CA GLY A 107 -9.78 3.76 4.04
C GLY A 107 -9.23 2.37 4.33
N SER A 108 -8.38 1.81 3.46
CA SER A 108 -7.71 0.54 3.68
C SER A 108 -6.22 0.61 3.31
N ASN A 109 -5.47 -0.44 3.64
CA ASN A 109 -4.08 -0.61 3.17
C ASN A 109 -4.00 -1.58 1.98
N GLU A 110 -5.11 -1.78 1.28
CA GLU A 110 -5.20 -2.69 0.16
C GLU A 110 -4.95 -1.99 -1.17
N TYR A 111 -4.37 -2.72 -2.09
CA TYR A 111 -4.05 -2.27 -3.45
C TYR A 111 -4.71 -3.13 -4.50
N ILE A 112 -5.09 -2.51 -5.60
CA ILE A 112 -5.56 -3.18 -6.81
C ILE A 112 -4.75 -2.71 -8.02
N ALA A 113 -4.40 -3.63 -8.91
CA ALA A 113 -3.69 -3.27 -10.14
C ALA A 113 -4.55 -2.36 -11.03
N ALA A 114 -3.97 -1.32 -11.59
CA ALA A 114 -4.67 -0.42 -12.51
C ALA A 114 -5.23 -1.15 -13.74
N SER A 115 -4.56 -2.23 -14.18
CA SER A 115 -5.03 -3.09 -15.26
C SER A 115 -6.39 -3.77 -15.00
N ASN A 116 -6.86 -3.80 -13.75
CA ASN A 116 -8.12 -4.41 -13.33
C ASN A 116 -9.24 -3.40 -13.06
N VAL A 117 -8.97 -2.11 -13.14
CA VAL A 117 -9.95 -1.05 -12.89
C VAL A 117 -10.12 -0.14 -14.09
N ASP A 118 -11.34 0.35 -14.27
CA ASP A 118 -11.67 1.39 -15.24
C ASP A 118 -11.73 2.74 -14.53
N THR A 119 -10.78 3.58 -14.84
CA THR A 119 -10.72 4.98 -14.38
C THR A 119 -11.06 5.97 -15.49
N GLY A 120 -11.30 5.47 -16.73
CA GLY A 120 -11.46 6.31 -17.91
C GLY A 120 -10.14 6.88 -18.46
N SER A 121 -8.99 6.41 -17.96
CA SER A 121 -7.66 6.91 -18.37
C SER A 121 -6.59 5.84 -18.28
N ASP A 122 -5.65 5.85 -19.23
CA ASP A 122 -4.45 5.01 -19.21
C ASP A 122 -3.37 5.54 -18.26
N LYS A 123 -3.57 6.74 -17.71
CA LYS A 123 -2.67 7.37 -16.75
C LYS A 123 -3.33 7.44 -15.37
N PRO A 124 -2.55 7.38 -14.29
CA PRO A 124 -3.09 7.59 -12.96
C PRO A 124 -3.79 8.95 -12.84
N LEU A 125 -4.99 8.95 -12.27
CA LEU A 125 -5.81 10.16 -12.05
C LEU A 125 -5.78 10.65 -10.61
N THR A 126 -5.30 9.84 -9.66
CA THR A 126 -5.06 10.25 -8.27
C THR A 126 -3.65 10.81 -8.14
N GLN A 127 -3.34 11.35 -6.98
CA GLN A 127 -1.94 11.64 -6.62
C GLN A 127 -1.14 10.34 -6.47
N GLU A 128 0.16 10.43 -6.61
CA GLU A 128 1.04 9.34 -6.21
C GLU A 128 0.92 9.13 -4.71
N CYS A 129 0.94 7.87 -4.21
CA CYS A 129 0.92 7.56 -2.78
C CYS A 129 2.19 8.10 -2.12
N VAL A 130 2.26 9.39 -1.94
CA VAL A 130 3.27 10.09 -1.18
C VAL A 130 2.67 10.51 0.14
N LYS A 131 3.50 10.69 1.13
CA LYS A 131 3.15 11.28 2.39
C LYS A 131 2.30 12.54 2.17
N SER A 132 1.01 12.48 2.51
CA SER A 132 0.23 13.67 2.73
C SER A 132 0.71 14.32 4.04
N SER A 133 0.62 15.64 4.14
CA SER A 133 0.95 16.34 5.39
C SER A 133 0.05 15.94 6.56
N SER A 134 -1.04 15.23 6.30
CA SER A 134 -1.99 14.69 7.28
C SER A 134 -1.75 13.21 7.61
N ASP A 135 -0.88 12.49 6.85
CA ASP A 135 -0.66 11.08 7.09
C ASP A 135 0.21 10.89 8.33
N ARG A 136 -0.21 9.99 9.20
CA ARG A 136 0.64 9.51 10.29
C ARG A 136 1.77 8.69 9.70
N PHE A 137 2.99 8.99 10.08
CA PHE A 137 4.18 8.28 9.64
C PHE A 137 5.23 8.25 10.75
N VAL A 138 6.14 7.31 10.62
CA VAL A 138 7.33 7.22 11.46
C VAL A 138 8.52 7.73 10.65
N GLU A 139 9.17 8.79 11.11
CA GLU A 139 10.39 9.27 10.50
C GLU A 139 11.59 8.55 11.11
N LEU A 140 12.39 7.92 10.26
CA LEU A 140 13.67 7.33 10.63
C LEU A 140 14.78 8.25 10.16
N SER A 141 15.24 9.12 11.06
CA SER A 141 16.45 9.92 10.84
C SER A 141 17.67 9.01 10.80
N TYR A 142 18.56 9.26 9.85
CA TYR A 142 19.85 8.63 9.73
C TYR A 142 20.94 9.67 9.95
N SER A 143 21.99 9.28 10.65
CA SER A 143 23.18 10.12 10.84
C SER A 143 24.44 9.28 10.69
N ARG A 144 25.34 9.71 9.80
CA ARG A 144 26.64 9.06 9.58
C ARG A 144 27.51 8.95 10.85
N GLN A 145 27.23 9.76 11.86
CA GLN A 145 28.01 9.78 13.11
C GLN A 145 27.61 8.70 14.10
N ASN A 146 26.44 8.08 13.92
CA ASN A 146 25.90 7.03 14.80
C ASN A 146 25.86 5.67 14.09
N HIS A 147 27.02 5.23 13.57
CA HIS A 147 27.16 3.92 12.95
C HIS A 147 27.07 2.78 13.97
N GLU A 148 25.86 2.48 14.42
CA GLU A 148 25.56 1.13 14.89
C GLU A 148 25.28 0.26 13.69
N THR A 149 25.94 -0.87 13.56
CA THR A 149 25.69 -1.86 12.52
C THR A 149 24.20 -2.23 12.52
N LEU A 150 23.55 -2.19 11.35
CA LEU A 150 22.13 -2.50 11.16
C LEU A 150 21.15 -1.54 11.89
N HIS A 151 21.50 -0.27 12.03
CA HIS A 151 20.67 0.71 12.73
C HIS A 151 19.28 0.89 12.08
N VAL A 152 19.22 1.07 10.77
CA VAL A 152 17.94 1.25 10.04
C VAL A 152 17.16 -0.06 10.01
N ALA A 153 17.82 -1.19 9.72
CA ALA A 153 17.17 -2.50 9.72
C ALA A 153 16.51 -2.84 11.05
N ASN A 154 17.19 -2.60 12.17
CA ASN A 154 16.64 -2.84 13.50
C ASN A 154 15.45 -1.95 13.82
N ARG A 155 15.46 -0.68 13.38
CA ARG A 155 14.33 0.24 13.58
C ARG A 155 13.14 -0.14 12.70
N LEU A 156 13.35 -0.57 11.47
CA LEU A 156 12.28 -1.08 10.60
C LEU A 156 11.66 -2.35 11.17
N LEU A 157 12.48 -3.28 11.68
CA LEU A 157 12.00 -4.48 12.35
C LEU A 157 11.20 -4.13 13.61
N GLY A 158 11.66 -3.15 14.39
CA GLY A 158 10.91 -2.62 15.54
C GLY A 158 9.56 -2.04 15.14
N ASN A 159 9.48 -1.33 14.01
CA ASN A 159 8.22 -0.81 13.48
C ASN A 159 7.30 -1.94 12.97
N TYR A 160 7.85 -3.01 12.43
CA TYR A 160 7.12 -4.19 11.99
C TYR A 160 6.33 -4.86 13.12
N TYR A 161 6.92 -4.93 14.32
CA TYR A 161 6.28 -5.48 15.54
C TYR A 161 5.52 -4.44 16.37
N ARG A 162 5.35 -3.25 15.85
CA ARG A 162 4.67 -2.17 16.55
C ARG A 162 3.18 -2.47 16.73
N THR A 163 2.64 -2.18 17.89
CA THR A 163 1.24 -2.45 18.25
C THR A 163 0.41 -1.21 18.56
N ASP A 164 1.06 -0.03 18.57
CA ASP A 164 0.40 1.24 18.83
C ASP A 164 -0.33 1.79 17.58
N GLU A 165 -0.81 3.03 17.68
CA GLU A 165 -1.56 3.72 16.63
C GLU A 165 -0.77 3.98 15.33
N PHE A 166 0.56 3.76 15.35
CA PHE A 166 1.43 3.88 14.18
C PHE A 166 1.70 2.53 13.50
N ALA A 167 1.15 1.43 14.02
CA ALA A 167 1.33 0.10 13.44
C ALA A 167 0.80 0.03 12.01
N GLY A 168 1.63 -0.37 11.07
CA GLY A 168 1.28 -0.45 9.64
C GLY A 168 1.19 0.90 8.93
N THR A 169 1.63 2.00 9.55
CA THR A 169 1.73 3.31 8.90
C THR A 169 2.98 3.41 8.02
N TYR A 170 3.03 4.46 7.20
CA TYR A 170 4.23 4.73 6.39
C TYR A 170 5.46 4.98 7.26
N VAL A 171 6.61 4.53 6.78
CA VAL A 171 7.92 4.87 7.33
C VAL A 171 8.68 5.72 6.32
N VAL A 172 9.13 6.88 6.74
CA VAL A 172 9.99 7.76 5.94
C VAL A 172 11.42 7.59 6.42
N ILE A 173 12.29 7.11 5.51
CA ILE A 173 13.73 7.00 5.78
C ILE A 173 14.42 8.27 5.27
N SER A 174 15.32 8.82 6.08
CA SER A 174 16.16 9.96 5.70
C SER A 174 16.95 9.67 4.42
N TRP A 175 17.02 10.64 3.51
CA TRP A 175 17.70 10.50 2.24
C TRP A 175 19.22 10.25 2.39
N GLU A 176 19.83 10.74 3.44
CA GLU A 176 21.24 10.52 3.77
C GLU A 176 21.61 9.04 3.84
N PHE A 177 20.67 8.18 4.25
CA PHE A 177 20.86 6.73 4.27
C PHE A 177 21.12 6.18 2.87
N PHE A 178 20.41 6.65 1.87
CA PHE A 178 20.54 6.20 0.49
C PHE A 178 21.79 6.75 -0.20
N LEU A 179 22.28 7.91 0.22
CA LEU A 179 23.51 8.51 -0.30
C LEU A 179 24.77 7.75 0.09
N GLU A 180 24.68 6.81 1.01
CA GLU A 180 25.83 5.94 1.37
C GLU A 180 26.12 4.88 0.31
N SER A 181 25.15 4.55 -0.55
CA SER A 181 25.33 3.61 -1.64
C SER A 181 25.81 4.33 -2.90
N GLU A 182 27.11 4.21 -3.20
CA GLU A 182 27.69 4.74 -4.43
C GLU A 182 27.05 4.12 -5.67
N SER A 183 26.74 2.83 -5.62
CA SER A 183 26.12 2.08 -6.69
C SER A 183 24.69 2.59 -6.97
N LEU A 184 23.92 2.89 -5.92
CA LEU A 184 22.61 3.50 -6.05
C LEU A 184 22.70 4.91 -6.64
N VAL A 185 23.59 5.74 -6.11
CA VAL A 185 23.83 7.11 -6.61
C VAL A 185 24.19 7.10 -8.11
N ASN A 186 25.05 6.19 -8.54
CA ASN A 186 25.41 6.05 -9.94
C ASN A 186 24.21 5.57 -10.79
N THR A 187 23.45 4.61 -10.30
CA THR A 187 22.21 4.17 -10.96
C THR A 187 21.25 5.35 -11.16
N ILE A 188 21.05 6.18 -10.14
CA ILE A 188 20.17 7.36 -10.22
C ILE A 188 20.65 8.37 -11.27
N LYS A 189 21.96 8.60 -11.36
CA LYS A 189 22.55 9.53 -12.36
C LYS A 189 22.31 9.06 -13.79
N GLU A 190 22.28 7.76 -14.02
CA GLU A 190 22.05 7.16 -15.35
C GLU A 190 20.57 7.11 -15.76
N MET A 191 19.63 7.22 -14.81
CA MET A 191 18.21 7.17 -15.07
C MET A 191 17.70 8.43 -15.80
N LYS A 192 16.71 8.25 -16.67
CA LYS A 192 15.98 9.35 -17.34
C LYS A 192 14.82 9.83 -16.47
N VAL A 193 14.49 11.11 -16.57
CA VAL A 193 13.30 11.68 -15.89
C VAL A 193 12.05 10.90 -16.31
N GLY A 194 11.25 10.51 -15.33
CA GLY A 194 10.07 9.64 -15.49
C GLY A 194 10.38 8.14 -15.54
N GLU A 195 11.65 7.74 -15.57
CA GLU A 195 12.02 6.31 -15.51
C GLU A 195 11.73 5.74 -14.14
N VAL A 196 11.22 4.51 -14.14
CA VAL A 196 11.03 3.69 -12.93
C VAL A 196 11.86 2.43 -13.06
N LYS A 197 12.67 2.15 -12.05
CA LYS A 197 13.58 1.02 -12.02
C LYS A 197 13.44 0.27 -10.70
N ASN A 198 13.40 -1.06 -10.77
CA ASN A 198 13.60 -1.88 -9.59
C ASN A 198 15.10 -1.97 -9.30
N TYR A 199 15.48 -1.72 -8.06
CA TYR A 199 16.84 -1.88 -7.58
C TYR A 199 16.91 -3.20 -6.82
N PRO A 200 17.53 -4.24 -7.41
CA PRO A 200 17.47 -5.59 -6.85
C PRO A 200 18.45 -5.78 -5.68
N SER A 201 18.05 -6.58 -4.70
CA SER A 201 18.88 -6.93 -3.54
C SER A 201 20.24 -7.58 -3.89
N SER A 202 20.38 -8.18 -5.08
CA SER A 202 21.61 -8.83 -5.52
C SER A 202 22.78 -7.87 -5.83
N ILE A 203 22.53 -6.56 -5.89
CA ILE A 203 23.55 -5.54 -6.19
C ILE A 203 24.18 -4.97 -4.89
N TRP A 204 23.73 -5.41 -3.73
CA TRP A 204 24.22 -4.92 -2.44
C TRP A 204 25.63 -5.36 -2.12
N SER A 205 26.61 -4.57 -2.61
CA SER A 205 27.98 -4.58 -2.09
C SER A 205 28.22 -3.46 -1.06
N ASP A 206 27.23 -2.60 -0.84
CA ASP A 206 27.39 -1.27 -0.26
C ASP A 206 27.07 -1.19 1.24
N GLY A 207 26.82 -2.32 1.88
CA GLY A 207 26.65 -2.35 3.32
C GLY A 207 25.47 -3.20 3.80
N ASP A 208 25.67 -3.84 4.93
CA ASP A 208 24.72 -4.78 5.51
C ASP A 208 23.40 -4.12 5.92
N ASP A 209 23.44 -2.87 6.38
CA ASP A 209 22.22 -2.21 6.90
C ASP A 209 21.19 -1.96 5.80
N MET A 210 21.61 -1.53 4.61
CA MET A 210 20.72 -1.32 3.48
C MET A 210 20.15 -2.66 2.96
N TYR A 211 20.97 -3.69 2.87
CA TYR A 211 20.55 -5.04 2.48
C TYR A 211 19.45 -5.58 3.43
N TRP A 212 19.68 -5.49 4.74
CA TRP A 212 18.74 -5.99 5.73
C TRP A 212 17.52 -5.09 5.93
N SER A 213 17.63 -3.81 5.51
CA SER A 213 16.52 -2.83 5.63
C SER A 213 15.50 -2.95 4.51
N LEU A 214 15.94 -3.06 3.25
CA LEU A 214 15.08 -2.85 2.10
C LEU A 214 14.98 -4.04 1.16
N GLY A 215 16.02 -4.90 1.09
CA GLY A 215 16.04 -5.93 0.04
C GLY A 215 16.03 -5.28 -1.36
N SER A 216 14.98 -5.51 -2.14
CA SER A 216 14.78 -4.84 -3.43
C SER A 216 13.70 -3.76 -3.32
N PHE A 217 13.91 -2.62 -3.98
CA PHE A 217 12.97 -1.50 -3.94
C PHE A 217 12.83 -0.80 -5.29
N TRP A 218 11.85 0.10 -5.38
CA TRP A 218 11.58 0.87 -6.59
C TRP A 218 12.12 2.29 -6.49
N ILE A 219 12.73 2.74 -7.59
CA ILE A 219 13.23 4.10 -7.77
C ILE A 219 12.42 4.73 -8.90
N HIS A 220 11.89 5.90 -8.67
CA HIS A 220 11.26 6.74 -9.69
C HIS A 220 12.05 8.04 -9.85
N LYS A 221 12.58 8.29 -11.03
CA LYS A 221 13.31 9.53 -11.36
C LYS A 221 12.32 10.67 -11.57
N THR A 222 12.25 11.59 -10.63
CA THR A 222 11.26 12.69 -10.63
C THR A 222 11.75 13.96 -11.30
N SER A 223 13.07 14.19 -11.33
CA SER A 223 13.73 15.27 -12.06
C SER A 223 15.15 14.87 -12.46
N ASP A 224 15.92 15.75 -13.06
CA ASP A 224 17.31 15.44 -13.48
C ASP A 224 18.20 14.96 -12.34
N THR A 225 17.98 15.44 -11.14
CA THR A 225 18.79 15.09 -9.97
C THR A 225 17.99 14.33 -8.89
N CYS A 226 16.66 14.38 -8.90
CA CYS A 226 15.86 13.87 -7.78
C CYS A 226 15.09 12.60 -8.13
N VAL A 227 14.85 11.79 -7.09
CA VAL A 227 14.09 10.55 -7.15
C VAL A 227 13.13 10.43 -5.96
N SER A 228 12.12 9.59 -6.11
CA SER A 228 11.41 8.97 -5.01
C SER A 228 11.75 7.48 -4.92
N ILE A 229 11.93 6.99 -3.71
CA ILE A 229 12.16 5.57 -3.41
C ILE A 229 10.94 5.04 -2.68
N ARG A 230 10.59 3.81 -3.00
CA ARG A 230 9.49 3.08 -2.38
C ARG A 230 9.82 1.62 -2.23
N ASP A 231 9.39 1.12 -1.11
CA ASP A 231 9.44 -0.28 -0.78
C ASP A 231 8.24 -0.66 0.10
N PHE A 232 7.91 -1.94 0.09
CA PHE A 232 6.92 -2.49 1.00
C PHE A 232 7.64 -3.44 1.95
N TYR A 233 7.70 -3.06 3.23
CA TYR A 233 8.39 -3.84 4.23
C TYR A 233 7.54 -5.04 4.63
N ASP A 234 7.78 -6.14 3.92
CA ASP A 234 7.16 -7.44 4.13
C ASP A 234 8.23 -8.54 4.10
N PHE A 235 7.82 -9.76 4.34
CA PHE A 235 8.71 -10.91 4.28
C PHE A 235 8.07 -12.03 3.47
N GLU A 236 8.79 -12.53 2.48
CA GLU A 236 8.29 -13.58 1.60
C GLU A 236 8.13 -14.92 2.32
N LYS A 237 7.06 -15.64 1.98
CA LYS A 237 6.70 -16.95 2.52
C LYS A 237 7.82 -17.99 2.40
N ASN A 238 8.61 -17.93 1.34
CA ASN A 238 9.64 -18.92 1.01
C ASN A 238 11.05 -18.45 1.30
N SER A 239 11.23 -17.29 1.94
CA SER A 239 12.53 -16.73 2.30
C SER A 239 13.06 -17.30 3.62
N ILE A 240 14.33 -16.99 3.93
CA ILE A 240 14.91 -17.24 5.25
C ILE A 240 14.14 -16.51 6.36
N PHE A 241 13.37 -15.49 6.01
CA PHE A 241 12.52 -14.68 6.90
C PHE A 241 11.11 -15.26 7.11
N ARG A 242 10.87 -16.51 6.72
CA ARG A 242 9.58 -17.19 6.92
C ARG A 242 8.97 -17.05 8.32
N PRO A 243 9.74 -17.01 9.42
CA PRO A 243 9.16 -16.74 10.74
C PRO A 243 8.49 -15.38 10.83
N LEU A 244 9.11 -14.31 10.30
CA LEU A 244 8.57 -12.94 10.29
C LEU A 244 7.29 -12.87 9.45
N TYR A 245 7.28 -13.47 8.25
CA TYR A 245 6.07 -13.63 7.45
C TYR A 245 4.92 -14.26 8.24
N LYS A 246 5.18 -15.35 8.99
CA LYS A 246 4.15 -16.00 9.80
C LYS A 246 3.63 -15.10 10.92
N ASP A 247 4.46 -14.25 11.49
CA ASP A 247 4.06 -13.34 12.55
C ASP A 247 3.11 -12.27 12.03
N ALA A 248 3.34 -11.74 10.84
CA ALA A 248 2.39 -10.83 10.19
C ALA A 248 1.03 -11.52 9.94
N ARG A 249 1.04 -12.77 9.45
CA ARG A 249 -0.21 -13.52 9.18
C ARG A 249 -1.00 -13.86 10.45
N LYS A 250 -0.34 -13.93 11.60
CA LYS A 250 -1.00 -14.10 12.91
C LYS A 250 -1.42 -12.77 13.56
N GLY A 251 -1.13 -11.65 12.93
CA GLY A 251 -1.41 -10.31 13.46
C GLY A 251 -0.45 -9.84 14.55
N TYR A 252 0.67 -10.54 14.76
CA TYR A 252 1.71 -10.13 15.71
C TYR A 252 2.61 -9.02 15.17
N ALA A 253 2.60 -8.83 13.85
CA ALA A 253 3.34 -7.79 13.17
C ALA A 253 2.48 -7.12 12.08
N LYS A 254 2.89 -5.96 11.60
CA LYS A 254 2.21 -5.19 10.54
C LYS A 254 3.20 -4.81 9.47
N GLU A 255 2.87 -5.20 8.24
CA GLU A 255 3.56 -4.75 7.04
C GLU A 255 3.27 -3.26 6.78
N PHE A 256 4.21 -2.55 6.19
CA PHE A 256 4.09 -1.10 5.96
C PHE A 256 4.89 -0.66 4.73
N MET A 257 4.52 0.51 4.20
CA MET A 257 5.25 1.14 3.11
C MET A 257 6.45 1.93 3.63
N ILE A 258 7.57 1.80 2.95
CA ILE A 258 8.75 2.66 3.11
C ILE A 258 8.76 3.69 1.99
N TYR A 259 9.13 4.91 2.35
CA TYR A 259 9.23 6.02 1.43
C TYR A 259 10.46 6.87 1.71
N SER A 260 11.10 7.35 0.66
CA SER A 260 12.11 8.40 0.74
C SER A 260 12.11 9.23 -0.53
N THR A 261 12.50 10.49 -0.42
CA THR A 261 12.77 11.36 -1.56
C THR A 261 14.06 12.11 -1.35
N GLY A 262 14.78 12.35 -2.41
CA GLY A 262 15.99 13.16 -2.36
C GLY A 262 16.63 13.36 -3.70
N CYS A 263 17.74 14.09 -3.71
CA CYS A 263 18.46 14.45 -4.91
C CYS A 263 19.95 14.08 -4.78
N VAL A 264 20.58 13.72 -5.90
CA VAL A 264 22.01 13.40 -6.02
C VAL A 264 22.76 14.47 -6.77
#